data_5ca0d1a93da512fdbee9e76a5b3e13a7
#
_entry.id   5ca0d1a93da512fdbee9e76a5b3e13a7
#
_cell.length_a   1.000
_cell.length_b   1.000
_cell.length_c   1.000
_cell.angle_alpha   90.00
_cell.angle_beta   90.00
_cell.angle_gamma   90.00
#
_symmetry.space_group_name_H-M   'P 1'
#
loop_
_entity.id
_entity.type
_entity.pdbx_description
1 polymer ?
#
loop_
_entity_poly.entity_id
_entity_poly.type
_entity_poly.pdbx_seq_one_letter_code
_entity_poly.pdbx_strand_id
1 'polypeptide(L)'
;MSFEFIRKLPTPDEIKEQFPLSSQLQELKKNRDEEIKKVFTGENNKFLVIVGPCSADNEDAVCEYVSRLAKVNEKVKDKLILIPRIYTNKPRTTGEGYKGIVHQPDPEKGTDFLQGLIAMRKMQLHAMDVSGLTAADEMLYPENWGYVSDILSYVAIGARSVEDQQHRLVVSGFDVPAGMKNPTSGDLSVMLNSVYAAQQSHPFIYRGWEVKTEGNPLAHTILRGAVNKHGNSLPNYHYEDLNLLLEKYHERDLVNPACIVDANHNNSGKKFEQQIRIVKEIMHSRKLSNDIHGLVKGVMIESYLEEGCQKIGEHIYGKSITDSCLGWNDTEALLYYLADCE
;
A
#
# COMPACT_ATOMS: atom_id res chain seq x y z
N MET A 1 -27.57 2.96 -25.15
CA MET A 1 -26.51 2.75 -24.12
C MET A 1 -25.17 2.81 -24.81
N SER A 2 -24.20 3.49 -24.24
CA SER A 2 -22.85 3.65 -24.83
C SER A 2 -21.82 2.65 -24.26
N PHE A 3 -22.28 1.67 -23.45
CA PHE A 3 -21.41 0.58 -22.97
C PHE A 3 -21.40 -0.56 -23.97
N GLU A 4 -20.22 -1.02 -24.34
CA GLU A 4 -19.98 -2.26 -25.08
C GLU A 4 -19.48 -3.31 -24.08
N PHE A 5 -20.20 -4.42 -23.95
CA PHE A 5 -19.81 -5.54 -23.11
C PHE A 5 -18.89 -6.47 -23.89
N ILE A 6 -17.57 -6.35 -23.69
CA ILE A 6 -16.55 -7.08 -24.44
C ILE A 6 -16.54 -8.56 -24.05
N ARG A 7 -16.44 -8.85 -22.72
CA ARG A 7 -16.47 -10.21 -22.17
C ARG A 7 -16.85 -10.20 -20.70
N LYS A 8 -17.38 -11.31 -20.21
CA LYS A 8 -17.52 -11.57 -18.77
C LYS A 8 -16.15 -11.99 -18.22
N LEU A 9 -15.70 -11.36 -17.13
CA LEU A 9 -14.48 -11.77 -16.43
C LEU A 9 -14.80 -12.94 -15.48
N PRO A 10 -13.84 -13.84 -15.22
CA PRO A 10 -14.00 -14.89 -14.22
C PRO A 10 -14.22 -14.28 -12.84
N THR A 11 -14.96 -14.99 -12.02
CA THR A 11 -15.13 -14.61 -10.62
C THR A 11 -13.82 -14.78 -9.83
N PRO A 12 -13.66 -14.09 -8.69
CA PRO A 12 -12.53 -14.33 -7.80
C PRO A 12 -12.37 -15.79 -7.39
N ASP A 13 -13.47 -16.51 -7.15
CA ASP A 13 -13.42 -17.90 -6.73
C ASP A 13 -12.86 -18.79 -7.85
N GLU A 14 -13.29 -18.59 -9.11
CA GLU A 14 -12.73 -19.28 -10.28
C GLU A 14 -11.23 -19.04 -10.45
N ILE A 15 -10.76 -17.81 -10.22
CA ILE A 15 -9.32 -17.47 -10.30
C ILE A 15 -8.55 -18.08 -9.10
N LYS A 16 -9.13 -18.08 -7.89
CA LYS A 16 -8.51 -18.70 -6.71
C LYS A 16 -8.42 -20.23 -6.86
N GLU A 17 -9.43 -20.87 -7.44
CA GLU A 17 -9.40 -22.30 -7.74
C GLU A 17 -8.33 -22.64 -8.81
N GLN A 18 -8.16 -21.79 -9.82
CA GLN A 18 -7.15 -21.97 -10.86
C GLN A 18 -5.72 -21.76 -10.33
N PHE A 19 -5.53 -20.83 -9.39
CA PHE A 19 -4.24 -20.48 -8.77
C PHE A 19 -4.39 -20.48 -7.25
N PRO A 20 -4.47 -21.68 -6.63
CA PRO A 20 -4.73 -21.80 -5.20
C PRO A 20 -3.51 -21.43 -4.36
N LEU A 21 -3.77 -20.93 -3.16
CA LEU A 21 -2.77 -20.77 -2.11
C LEU A 21 -2.44 -22.12 -1.49
N SER A 22 -1.17 -22.50 -1.41
CA SER A 22 -0.76 -23.74 -0.73
C SER A 22 -1.04 -23.66 0.77
N SER A 23 -1.21 -24.81 1.45
CA SER A 23 -1.42 -24.85 2.89
C SER A 23 -0.30 -24.17 3.69
N GLN A 24 0.94 -24.27 3.21
CA GLN A 24 2.09 -23.60 3.82
C GLN A 24 1.96 -22.07 3.72
N LEU A 25 1.57 -21.54 2.56
CA LEU A 25 1.39 -20.12 2.36
C LEU A 25 0.14 -19.58 3.10
N GLN A 26 -0.90 -20.40 3.27
CA GLN A 26 -2.07 -20.04 4.10
C GLN A 26 -1.66 -19.82 5.57
N GLU A 27 -0.86 -20.74 6.12
CA GLU A 27 -0.36 -20.61 7.50
C GLU A 27 0.60 -19.41 7.64
N LEU A 28 1.49 -19.21 6.66
CA LEU A 28 2.34 -18.03 6.59
C LEU A 28 1.51 -16.75 6.63
N LYS A 29 0.49 -16.62 5.76
CA LYS A 29 -0.40 -15.45 5.71
C LYS A 29 -1.05 -15.20 7.05
N LYS A 30 -1.64 -16.22 7.64
CA LYS A 30 -2.31 -16.13 8.94
C LYS A 30 -1.38 -15.59 10.03
N ASN A 31 -0.16 -16.12 10.12
CA ASN A 31 0.83 -15.68 11.11
C ASN A 31 1.27 -14.23 10.87
N ARG A 32 1.46 -13.84 9.60
CA ARG A 32 1.83 -12.48 9.21
C ARG A 32 0.70 -11.49 9.51
N ASP A 33 -0.55 -11.84 9.19
CA ASP A 33 -1.70 -10.99 9.47
C ASP A 33 -1.85 -10.71 10.97
N GLU A 34 -1.70 -11.75 11.81
CA GLU A 34 -1.75 -11.58 13.27
C GLU A 34 -0.59 -10.73 13.80
N GLU A 35 0.63 -10.88 13.25
CA GLU A 35 1.77 -10.06 13.63
C GLU A 35 1.55 -8.58 13.26
N ILE A 36 1.07 -8.30 12.05
CA ILE A 36 0.79 -6.94 11.57
C ILE A 36 -0.36 -6.32 12.36
N LYS A 37 -1.44 -7.08 12.60
CA LYS A 37 -2.59 -6.62 13.39
C LYS A 37 -2.16 -6.14 14.78
N LYS A 38 -1.29 -6.89 15.47
CA LYS A 38 -0.79 -6.53 16.79
C LYS A 38 -0.06 -5.18 16.84
N VAL A 39 0.53 -4.72 15.74
CA VAL A 39 1.12 -3.37 15.67
C VAL A 39 0.04 -2.30 15.70
N PHE A 40 -1.06 -2.51 14.97
CA PHE A 40 -2.17 -1.55 14.93
C PHE A 40 -2.97 -1.53 16.24
N THR A 41 -3.11 -2.68 16.93
CA THR A 41 -3.79 -2.76 18.23
C THR A 41 -2.90 -2.35 19.42
N GLY A 42 -1.61 -2.08 19.17
CA GLY A 42 -0.65 -1.67 20.22
C GLY A 42 -0.10 -2.83 21.06
N GLU A 43 -0.35 -4.07 20.67
CA GLU A 43 0.18 -5.27 21.33
C GLU A 43 1.61 -5.62 20.90
N ASN A 44 2.09 -5.02 19.81
CA ASN A 44 3.43 -5.17 19.26
C ASN A 44 4.00 -3.79 18.90
N ASN A 45 5.22 -3.51 19.34
CA ASN A 45 5.88 -2.22 19.11
C ASN A 45 6.78 -2.20 17.87
N LYS A 46 6.81 -3.27 17.07
CA LYS A 46 7.61 -3.29 15.84
C LYS A 46 7.14 -2.21 14.86
N PHE A 47 8.08 -1.66 14.11
CA PHE A 47 7.80 -0.64 13.12
C PHE A 47 7.52 -1.25 11.74
N LEU A 48 6.46 -0.81 11.08
CA LEU A 48 6.07 -1.31 9.76
C LEU A 48 6.84 -0.57 8.67
N VAL A 49 7.41 -1.31 7.72
CA VAL A 49 8.03 -0.72 6.53
C VAL A 49 7.40 -1.34 5.28
N ILE A 50 6.55 -0.56 4.62
CA ILE A 50 5.90 -0.93 3.35
C ILE A 50 6.83 -0.44 2.24
N VAL A 51 7.54 -1.34 1.56
CA VAL A 51 8.64 -0.98 0.67
C VAL A 51 8.64 -1.79 -0.62
N GLY A 52 8.76 -1.11 -1.76
CA GLY A 52 8.79 -1.75 -3.09
C GLY A 52 8.52 -0.77 -4.23
N PRO A 53 8.46 -1.25 -5.48
CA PRO A 53 8.34 -0.41 -6.66
C PRO A 53 7.07 0.45 -6.65
N CYS A 54 7.14 1.59 -7.35
CA CYS A 54 5.99 2.46 -7.53
C CYS A 54 4.81 1.73 -8.21
N SER A 55 5.12 0.89 -9.20
CA SER A 55 4.21 -0.08 -9.79
C SER A 55 4.95 -1.38 -10.09
N ALA A 56 4.29 -2.51 -9.83
CA ALA A 56 4.80 -3.82 -10.19
C ALA A 56 4.49 -4.09 -11.67
N ASP A 57 5.52 -4.08 -12.51
CA ASP A 57 5.44 -4.17 -13.96
C ASP A 57 6.10 -5.42 -14.54
N ASN A 58 7.02 -6.02 -13.79
CA ASN A 58 7.81 -7.17 -14.20
C ASN A 58 7.91 -8.18 -13.07
N GLU A 59 7.35 -9.38 -13.24
CA GLU A 59 7.29 -10.43 -12.21
C GLU A 59 8.68 -10.86 -11.75
N ASP A 60 9.62 -11.08 -12.67
CA ASP A 60 10.97 -11.56 -12.33
C ASP A 60 11.72 -10.52 -11.48
N ALA A 61 11.66 -9.25 -11.87
CA ALA A 61 12.29 -8.16 -11.13
C ALA A 61 11.65 -7.93 -9.75
N VAL A 62 10.33 -8.06 -9.63
CA VAL A 62 9.62 -8.01 -8.35
C VAL A 62 10.03 -9.17 -7.47
N CYS A 63 10.06 -10.40 -7.99
CA CYS A 63 10.47 -11.60 -7.24
C CYS A 63 11.94 -11.52 -6.80
N GLU A 64 12.84 -11.00 -7.62
CA GLU A 64 14.22 -10.73 -7.20
C GLU A 64 14.27 -9.70 -6.07
N TYR A 65 13.53 -8.58 -6.21
CA TYR A 65 13.47 -7.53 -5.19
C TYR A 65 12.99 -8.09 -3.84
N VAL A 66 11.87 -8.81 -3.82
CA VAL A 66 11.34 -9.37 -2.56
C VAL A 66 12.22 -10.48 -1.99
N SER A 67 12.95 -11.22 -2.82
CA SER A 67 13.95 -12.20 -2.37
C SER A 67 15.14 -11.53 -1.67
N ARG A 68 15.58 -10.36 -2.15
CA ARG A 68 16.57 -9.54 -1.45
C ARG A 68 16.00 -8.98 -0.14
N LEU A 69 14.75 -8.53 -0.15
CA LEU A 69 14.05 -8.03 1.02
C LEU A 69 13.91 -9.10 2.11
N ALA A 70 13.63 -10.34 1.74
CA ALA A 70 13.56 -11.47 2.66
C ALA A 70 14.90 -11.70 3.40
N LYS A 71 16.04 -11.55 2.71
CA LYS A 71 17.37 -11.67 3.34
C LYS A 71 17.63 -10.55 4.36
N VAL A 72 17.15 -9.34 4.10
CA VAL A 72 17.23 -8.23 5.07
C VAL A 72 16.27 -8.49 6.22
N ASN A 73 15.05 -8.98 5.94
CA ASN A 73 14.05 -9.31 6.95
C ASN A 73 14.61 -10.24 8.05
N GLU A 74 15.38 -11.26 7.67
CA GLU A 74 16.01 -12.18 8.66
C GLU A 74 16.90 -11.48 9.69
N LYS A 75 17.46 -10.31 9.33
CA LYS A 75 18.34 -9.54 10.21
C LYS A 75 17.61 -8.47 11.03
N VAL A 76 16.41 -8.04 10.58
CA VAL A 76 15.69 -6.92 11.19
C VAL A 76 14.33 -7.29 11.77
N LYS A 77 13.88 -8.53 11.59
CA LYS A 77 12.52 -9.01 11.96
C LYS A 77 12.18 -8.87 13.44
N ASP A 78 13.16 -8.74 14.33
CA ASP A 78 12.90 -8.53 15.75
C ASP A 78 12.40 -7.10 16.04
N LYS A 79 12.66 -6.15 15.15
CA LYS A 79 12.35 -4.72 15.29
C LYS A 79 11.41 -4.18 14.22
N LEU A 80 11.54 -4.69 13.00
CA LEU A 80 10.75 -4.26 11.85
C LEU A 80 9.83 -5.37 11.35
N ILE A 81 8.70 -4.97 10.76
CA ILE A 81 7.88 -5.82 9.92
C ILE A 81 7.95 -5.28 8.49
N LEU A 82 8.67 -5.99 7.61
CA LEU A 82 8.77 -5.62 6.21
C LEU A 82 7.57 -6.15 5.45
N ILE A 83 6.89 -5.27 4.71
CA ILE A 83 5.74 -5.58 3.84
C ILE A 83 6.10 -5.17 2.42
N PRO A 84 6.35 -6.12 1.51
CA PRO A 84 6.56 -5.82 0.10
C PRO A 84 5.42 -5.00 -0.50
N ARG A 85 5.76 -3.85 -1.10
CA ARG A 85 4.83 -3.01 -1.84
C ARG A 85 4.78 -3.52 -3.28
N ILE A 86 3.75 -4.29 -3.62
CA ILE A 86 3.54 -4.86 -4.95
C ILE A 86 2.25 -4.27 -5.52
N TYR A 87 2.33 -3.02 -5.97
CA TYR A 87 1.17 -2.29 -6.48
C TYR A 87 0.88 -2.70 -7.92
N THR A 88 -0.24 -3.38 -8.10
CA THR A 88 -0.70 -3.96 -9.37
C THR A 88 -1.59 -3.03 -10.17
N ASN A 89 -2.01 -1.92 -9.57
CA ASN A 89 -2.79 -0.86 -10.19
C ASN A 89 -2.08 0.49 -10.07
N LYS A 90 -2.25 1.34 -11.08
CA LYS A 90 -1.74 2.72 -11.06
C LYS A 90 -2.85 3.69 -11.46
N PRO A 91 -3.46 4.42 -10.51
CA PRO A 91 -4.45 5.45 -10.81
C PRO A 91 -3.84 6.57 -11.66
N ARG A 92 -4.54 6.98 -12.72
CA ARG A 92 -4.11 8.05 -13.62
C ARG A 92 -5.19 9.12 -13.71
N THR A 93 -4.85 10.36 -13.38
CA THR A 93 -5.80 11.50 -13.40
C THR A 93 -6.34 11.78 -14.78
N THR A 94 -5.49 11.70 -15.82
CA THR A 94 -5.85 11.93 -17.22
C THR A 94 -6.23 10.65 -17.97
N GLY A 95 -6.02 9.48 -17.36
CA GLY A 95 -6.19 8.19 -18.01
C GLY A 95 -5.03 7.79 -18.93
N GLU A 96 -3.98 8.59 -19.04
CA GLU A 96 -2.79 8.33 -19.86
C GLU A 96 -1.67 7.62 -19.08
N GLY A 97 -0.79 6.90 -19.79
CA GLY A 97 0.35 6.18 -19.26
C GLY A 97 0.01 4.79 -18.69
N TYR A 98 1.01 4.10 -18.17
CA TYR A 98 0.87 2.74 -17.61
C TYR A 98 -0.11 2.72 -16.44
N LYS A 99 -1.08 1.84 -16.47
CA LYS A 99 -2.19 1.75 -15.52
C LYS A 99 -2.05 0.59 -14.52
N GLY A 100 -0.91 -0.09 -14.52
CA GLY A 100 -0.64 -1.26 -13.70
C GLY A 100 -0.93 -2.58 -14.42
N ILE A 101 -0.39 -3.68 -13.88
CA ILE A 101 -0.44 -5.01 -14.49
C ILE A 101 -1.87 -5.54 -14.66
N VAL A 102 -2.82 -5.12 -13.81
CA VAL A 102 -4.24 -5.49 -13.95
C VAL A 102 -4.83 -4.98 -15.27
N HIS A 103 -4.43 -3.81 -15.72
CA HIS A 103 -4.88 -3.26 -17.00
C HIS A 103 -4.01 -3.72 -18.17
N GLN A 104 -2.70 -3.71 -17.95
CA GLN A 104 -1.67 -3.88 -18.98
C GLN A 104 -0.62 -4.85 -18.46
N PRO A 105 -0.88 -6.18 -18.55
CA PRO A 105 0.10 -7.21 -18.14
C PRO A 105 1.41 -7.12 -18.95
N ASP A 106 1.34 -6.58 -20.15
CA ASP A 106 2.47 -6.16 -20.96
C ASP A 106 2.38 -4.64 -21.14
N PRO A 107 3.32 -3.84 -20.54
CA PRO A 107 3.28 -2.38 -20.61
C PRO A 107 3.28 -1.78 -22.00
N GLU A 108 3.76 -2.52 -23.02
CA GLU A 108 3.84 -2.08 -24.42
C GLU A 108 2.58 -2.43 -25.22
N LYS A 109 1.68 -3.22 -24.65
CA LYS A 109 0.42 -3.62 -25.30
C LYS A 109 -0.78 -2.87 -24.74
N GLY A 110 -1.91 -3.05 -25.43
CA GLY A 110 -3.20 -2.53 -24.98
C GLY A 110 -3.73 -3.24 -23.72
N THR A 111 -4.90 -2.78 -23.28
CA THR A 111 -5.57 -3.32 -22.08
C THR A 111 -6.03 -4.76 -22.30
N ASP A 112 -5.71 -5.65 -21.36
CA ASP A 112 -6.28 -7.00 -21.24
C ASP A 112 -6.54 -7.35 -19.79
N PHE A 113 -7.74 -7.06 -19.30
CA PHE A 113 -8.13 -7.31 -17.90
C PHE A 113 -8.12 -8.79 -17.50
N LEU A 114 -8.42 -9.71 -18.42
CA LEU A 114 -8.39 -11.13 -18.09
C LEU A 114 -6.97 -11.60 -17.76
N GLN A 115 -6.03 -11.30 -18.66
CA GLN A 115 -4.62 -11.62 -18.44
C GLN A 115 -4.04 -10.80 -17.29
N GLY A 116 -4.50 -9.56 -17.09
CA GLY A 116 -4.08 -8.71 -15.99
C GLY A 116 -4.47 -9.25 -14.61
N LEU A 117 -5.69 -9.75 -14.43
CA LEU A 117 -6.14 -10.39 -13.19
C LEU A 117 -5.34 -11.66 -12.88
N ILE A 118 -5.06 -12.47 -13.92
CA ILE A 118 -4.23 -13.69 -13.79
C ILE A 118 -2.80 -13.30 -13.42
N ALA A 119 -2.21 -12.32 -14.11
CA ALA A 119 -0.84 -11.85 -13.85
C ALA A 119 -0.70 -11.26 -12.44
N MET A 120 -1.65 -10.43 -12.00
CA MET A 120 -1.71 -9.90 -10.65
C MET A 120 -1.64 -11.02 -9.60
N ARG A 121 -2.53 -12.02 -9.70
CA ARG A 121 -2.56 -13.12 -8.73
C ARG A 121 -1.30 -13.97 -8.76
N LYS A 122 -0.79 -14.32 -9.95
CA LYS A 122 0.44 -15.09 -10.09
C LYS A 122 1.64 -14.37 -9.48
N MET A 123 1.83 -13.10 -9.80
CA MET A 123 2.92 -12.29 -9.26
C MET A 123 2.87 -12.22 -7.74
N GLN A 124 1.69 -11.99 -7.14
CA GLN A 124 1.53 -11.94 -5.69
C GLN A 124 1.82 -13.29 -5.03
N LEU A 125 1.34 -14.40 -5.60
CA LEU A 125 1.63 -15.74 -5.12
C LEU A 125 3.13 -16.09 -5.21
N HIS A 126 3.75 -15.82 -6.36
CA HIS A 126 5.17 -16.10 -6.59
C HIS A 126 6.05 -15.25 -5.67
N ALA A 127 5.75 -13.96 -5.52
CA ALA A 127 6.47 -13.09 -4.59
C ALA A 127 6.39 -13.59 -3.14
N MET A 128 5.23 -14.04 -2.70
CA MET A 128 5.02 -14.62 -1.37
C MET A 128 5.79 -15.93 -1.20
N ASP A 129 5.78 -16.81 -2.21
CA ASP A 129 6.46 -18.11 -2.18
C ASP A 129 7.98 -17.96 -2.08
N VAL A 130 8.59 -17.09 -2.90
CA VAL A 130 10.06 -16.89 -2.91
C VAL A 130 10.58 -16.09 -1.72
N SER A 131 9.74 -15.29 -1.06
CA SER A 131 10.18 -14.37 0.00
C SER A 131 9.75 -14.78 1.41
N GLY A 132 8.66 -15.51 1.55
CA GLY A 132 8.01 -15.72 2.84
C GLY A 132 7.42 -14.43 3.43
N LEU A 133 7.18 -13.40 2.62
CA LEU A 133 6.59 -12.12 3.02
C LEU A 133 5.25 -11.91 2.34
N THR A 134 4.27 -11.42 3.09
CA THR A 134 2.97 -11.03 2.55
C THR A 134 2.99 -9.57 2.09
N ALA A 135 2.28 -9.24 1.03
CA ALA A 135 2.41 -7.98 0.34
C ALA A 135 1.32 -6.96 0.69
N ALA A 136 1.58 -5.71 0.27
CA ALA A 136 0.64 -4.61 0.19
C ALA A 136 0.31 -4.27 -1.26
N ASP A 137 -0.96 -3.96 -1.54
CA ASP A 137 -1.40 -3.42 -2.84
C ASP A 137 -2.30 -2.19 -2.66
N GLU A 138 -2.41 -1.36 -3.71
CA GLU A 138 -3.35 -0.23 -3.76
C GLU A 138 -4.63 -0.64 -4.50
N MET A 139 -5.75 -0.60 -3.80
CA MET A 139 -7.05 -0.95 -4.36
C MET A 139 -7.60 0.19 -5.24
N LEU A 140 -7.46 0.06 -6.56
CA LEU A 140 -8.08 0.98 -7.51
C LEU A 140 -9.55 0.60 -7.77
N TYR A 141 -9.82 -0.67 -7.95
CA TYR A 141 -11.17 -1.24 -8.08
C TYR A 141 -11.54 -2.00 -6.82
N PRO A 142 -12.66 -1.69 -6.15
CA PRO A 142 -13.12 -2.44 -4.98
C PRO A 142 -13.26 -3.95 -5.22
N GLU A 143 -13.62 -4.35 -6.44
CA GLU A 143 -13.76 -5.74 -6.84
C GLU A 143 -12.44 -6.51 -6.83
N ASN A 144 -11.29 -5.85 -7.00
CA ASN A 144 -9.98 -6.50 -7.03
C ASN A 144 -9.63 -7.22 -5.73
N TRP A 145 -10.14 -6.73 -4.60
CA TRP A 145 -9.96 -7.39 -3.31
C TRP A 145 -10.32 -8.87 -3.34
N GLY A 146 -11.43 -9.21 -3.98
CA GLY A 146 -11.88 -10.59 -4.08
C GLY A 146 -10.81 -11.55 -4.65
N TYR A 147 -9.99 -11.11 -5.59
CA TYR A 147 -9.00 -11.95 -6.28
C TYR A 147 -7.71 -12.19 -5.48
N VAL A 148 -7.42 -11.37 -4.47
CA VAL A 148 -6.14 -11.39 -3.71
C VAL A 148 -6.32 -11.30 -2.20
N SER A 149 -7.55 -11.38 -1.68
CA SER A 149 -7.86 -11.29 -0.25
C SER A 149 -7.17 -12.37 0.60
N ASP A 150 -6.90 -13.52 0.01
CA ASP A 150 -6.19 -14.63 0.63
C ASP A 150 -4.65 -14.49 0.58
N ILE A 151 -4.11 -13.40 -0.01
CA ILE A 151 -2.66 -13.19 -0.21
C ILE A 151 -2.19 -11.90 0.48
N LEU A 152 -2.94 -10.80 0.33
CA LEU A 152 -2.53 -9.48 0.82
C LEU A 152 -2.73 -9.36 2.33
N SER A 153 -1.74 -8.78 3.02
CA SER A 153 -1.83 -8.44 4.45
C SER A 153 -1.96 -6.94 4.72
N TYR A 154 -1.98 -6.13 3.68
CA TYR A 154 -2.16 -4.69 3.76
C TYR A 154 -2.78 -4.13 2.48
N VAL A 155 -3.70 -3.18 2.61
CA VAL A 155 -4.31 -2.50 1.47
C VAL A 155 -4.18 -0.99 1.64
N ALA A 156 -3.82 -0.29 0.57
CA ALA A 156 -3.88 1.17 0.53
C ALA A 156 -5.06 1.65 -0.32
N ILE A 157 -5.75 2.68 0.15
CA ILE A 157 -6.74 3.42 -0.64
C ILE A 157 -6.10 4.71 -1.12
N GLY A 158 -6.03 4.85 -2.43
CA GLY A 158 -5.34 5.97 -3.08
C GLY A 158 -5.99 7.33 -2.83
N ALA A 159 -5.20 8.39 -2.97
CA ALA A 159 -5.64 9.78 -2.76
C ALA A 159 -6.80 10.23 -3.67
N ARG A 160 -7.03 9.54 -4.80
CA ARG A 160 -8.15 9.82 -5.72
C ARG A 160 -9.38 8.96 -5.44
N SER A 161 -9.23 7.91 -4.65
CA SER A 161 -10.28 6.94 -4.31
C SER A 161 -10.81 7.12 -2.88
N VAL A 162 -10.10 7.83 -2.02
CA VAL A 162 -10.42 7.97 -0.59
C VAL A 162 -11.77 8.67 -0.33
N GLU A 163 -12.24 9.47 -1.27
CA GLU A 163 -13.56 10.13 -1.19
C GLU A 163 -14.69 9.27 -1.73
N ASP A 164 -14.37 8.21 -2.48
CA ASP A 164 -15.37 7.34 -3.07
C ASP A 164 -16.04 6.45 -2.02
N GLN A 165 -17.37 6.50 -1.99
CA GLN A 165 -18.18 5.81 -1.00
C GLN A 165 -18.00 4.28 -1.09
N GLN A 166 -17.92 3.72 -2.30
CA GLN A 166 -17.80 2.29 -2.48
C GLN A 166 -16.48 1.74 -1.92
N HIS A 167 -15.37 2.47 -2.07
CA HIS A 167 -14.09 2.11 -1.46
C HIS A 167 -14.18 2.04 0.07
N ARG A 168 -14.80 3.05 0.71
CA ARG A 168 -14.99 3.10 2.16
C ARG A 168 -15.83 1.93 2.68
N LEU A 169 -16.94 1.62 1.97
CA LEU A 169 -17.83 0.51 2.31
C LEU A 169 -17.13 -0.84 2.18
N VAL A 170 -16.40 -1.06 1.08
CA VAL A 170 -15.69 -2.33 0.85
C VAL A 170 -14.58 -2.54 1.88
N VAL A 171 -13.84 -1.47 2.25
CA VAL A 171 -12.81 -1.54 3.30
C VAL A 171 -13.39 -1.92 4.66
N SER A 172 -14.63 -1.54 4.96
CA SER A 172 -15.29 -1.94 6.22
C SER A 172 -15.49 -3.45 6.36
N GLY A 173 -15.34 -4.21 5.28
CA GLY A 173 -15.42 -5.67 5.25
C GLY A 173 -14.06 -6.36 5.19
N PHE A 174 -12.94 -5.64 5.33
CA PHE A 174 -11.62 -6.26 5.33
C PHE A 174 -11.24 -6.75 6.73
N ASP A 175 -10.49 -7.83 6.75
CA ASP A 175 -9.88 -8.43 7.96
C ASP A 175 -8.40 -8.09 8.11
N VAL A 176 -7.86 -7.26 7.20
CA VAL A 176 -6.47 -6.77 7.19
C VAL A 176 -6.42 -5.24 7.33
N PRO A 177 -5.29 -4.67 7.76
CA PRO A 177 -5.10 -3.23 7.81
C PRO A 177 -5.31 -2.56 6.46
N ALA A 178 -6.07 -1.45 6.48
CA ALA A 178 -6.33 -0.64 5.31
C ALA A 178 -5.99 0.83 5.57
N GLY A 179 -5.02 1.35 4.82
CA GLY A 179 -4.55 2.73 4.95
C GLY A 179 -5.28 3.67 4.00
N MET A 180 -5.94 4.69 4.55
CA MET A 180 -6.61 5.76 3.81
C MET A 180 -5.63 6.90 3.54
N LYS A 181 -5.19 7.08 2.29
CA LYS A 181 -4.32 8.22 1.91
C LYS A 181 -5.11 9.52 2.01
N ASN A 182 -4.50 10.60 2.54
CA ASN A 182 -5.12 11.91 2.39
C ASN A 182 -5.30 12.24 0.90
N PRO A 183 -6.42 12.94 0.53
CA PRO A 183 -6.64 13.36 -0.85
C PRO A 183 -5.51 14.27 -1.35
N THR A 184 -5.43 14.49 -2.65
CA THR A 184 -4.38 15.32 -3.26
C THR A 184 -4.41 16.76 -2.75
N SER A 185 -5.55 17.27 -2.31
CA SER A 185 -5.71 18.57 -1.65
C SER A 185 -5.05 18.65 -0.27
N GLY A 186 -4.79 17.50 0.39
CA GLY A 186 -4.27 17.44 1.75
C GLY A 186 -5.31 17.53 2.86
N ASP A 187 -6.60 17.44 2.54
CA ASP A 187 -7.68 17.57 3.53
C ASP A 187 -7.70 16.37 4.48
N LEU A 188 -7.26 16.62 5.72
CA LEU A 188 -7.24 15.62 6.79
C LEU A 188 -8.64 15.20 7.24
N SER A 189 -9.63 16.10 7.12
CA SER A 189 -11.02 15.81 7.48
C SER A 189 -11.62 14.74 6.57
N VAL A 190 -11.39 14.85 5.26
CA VAL A 190 -11.80 13.83 4.27
C VAL A 190 -11.16 12.48 4.59
N MET A 191 -9.86 12.44 4.85
CA MET A 191 -9.13 11.23 5.20
C MET A 191 -9.69 10.58 6.48
N LEU A 192 -9.88 11.35 7.54
CA LEU A 192 -10.40 10.84 8.82
C LEU A 192 -11.86 10.40 8.72
N ASN A 193 -12.69 11.08 7.92
CA ASN A 193 -14.05 10.63 7.63
C ASN A 193 -14.05 9.29 6.88
N SER A 194 -13.06 9.04 6.04
CA SER A 194 -12.90 7.76 5.33
C SER A 194 -12.49 6.64 6.28
N VAL A 195 -11.58 6.92 7.23
CA VAL A 195 -11.23 5.98 8.30
C VAL A 195 -12.46 5.67 9.16
N TYR A 196 -13.19 6.70 9.59
CA TYR A 196 -14.41 6.54 10.39
C TYR A 196 -15.42 5.64 9.66
N ALA A 197 -15.75 5.95 8.41
CA ALA A 197 -16.68 5.15 7.63
C ALA A 197 -16.21 3.69 7.49
N ALA A 198 -14.92 3.47 7.24
CA ALA A 198 -14.36 2.12 7.13
C ALA A 198 -14.40 1.34 8.45
N GLN A 199 -14.38 2.00 9.59
CA GLN A 199 -14.48 1.38 10.91
C GLN A 199 -15.93 1.04 11.31
N GLN A 200 -16.95 1.50 10.56
CA GLN A 200 -18.36 1.24 10.87
C GLN A 200 -18.91 0.04 10.08
N SER A 201 -19.99 -0.55 10.62
CA SER A 201 -20.77 -1.59 9.95
C SER A 201 -21.68 -0.98 8.89
N HIS A 202 -21.74 -1.58 7.70
CA HIS A 202 -22.57 -1.09 6.59
C HIS A 202 -23.30 -2.22 5.86
N PRO A 203 -24.60 -2.06 5.54
CA PRO A 203 -25.26 -2.83 4.49
C PRO A 203 -25.08 -2.13 3.13
N PHE A 204 -24.68 -2.87 2.09
CA PHE A 204 -24.53 -2.34 0.74
C PHE A 204 -24.52 -3.45 -0.33
N ILE A 205 -24.51 -3.05 -1.61
CA ILE A 205 -24.44 -4.01 -2.72
C ILE A 205 -22.97 -4.23 -3.10
N TYR A 206 -22.52 -5.48 -3.02
CA TYR A 206 -21.17 -5.86 -3.43
C TYR A 206 -21.21 -7.12 -4.29
N ARG A 207 -20.66 -7.05 -5.52
CA ARG A 207 -20.57 -8.17 -6.47
C ARG A 207 -21.91 -8.88 -6.74
N GLY A 208 -23.01 -8.09 -6.80
CA GLY A 208 -24.36 -8.61 -7.04
C GLY A 208 -25.06 -9.19 -5.81
N TRP A 209 -24.49 -9.03 -4.62
CA TRP A 209 -25.08 -9.45 -3.35
C TRP A 209 -25.41 -8.24 -2.48
N GLU A 210 -26.48 -8.33 -1.71
CA GLU A 210 -26.66 -7.51 -0.52
C GLU A 210 -25.77 -8.10 0.58
N VAL A 211 -24.83 -7.28 1.05
CA VAL A 211 -23.85 -7.67 2.10
C VAL A 211 -23.99 -6.76 3.31
N LYS A 212 -23.58 -7.25 4.47
CA LYS A 212 -23.40 -6.45 5.68
C LYS A 212 -21.99 -6.70 6.22
N THR A 213 -21.24 -5.62 6.46
CA THR A 213 -19.91 -5.67 7.05
C THR A 213 -19.97 -5.42 8.56
N GLU A 214 -18.89 -5.72 9.27
CA GLU A 214 -18.78 -5.49 10.72
C GLU A 214 -18.03 -4.20 11.06
N GLY A 215 -17.33 -3.62 10.08
CA GLY A 215 -16.37 -2.54 10.26
C GLY A 215 -14.94 -3.07 10.40
N ASN A 216 -13.97 -2.31 9.88
CA ASN A 216 -12.56 -2.65 9.94
C ASN A 216 -11.84 -1.79 11.01
N PRO A 217 -11.60 -2.30 12.23
CA PRO A 217 -10.96 -1.55 13.30
C PRO A 217 -9.47 -1.25 13.01
N LEU A 218 -8.89 -1.82 11.96
CA LEU A 218 -7.51 -1.61 11.51
C LEU A 218 -7.41 -0.58 10.37
N ALA A 219 -8.54 0.03 9.97
CA ALA A 219 -8.52 1.16 9.04
C ALA A 219 -7.84 2.36 9.70
N HIS A 220 -6.87 2.97 8.98
CA HIS A 220 -5.98 4.00 9.51
C HIS A 220 -5.58 5.01 8.44
N THR A 221 -4.82 6.03 8.82
CA THR A 221 -4.41 7.11 7.93
C THR A 221 -3.08 6.85 7.22
N ILE A 222 -2.93 7.37 5.99
CA ILE A 222 -1.64 7.50 5.30
C ILE A 222 -1.42 8.96 4.92
N LEU A 223 -0.35 9.58 5.43
CA LEU A 223 0.08 10.92 5.04
C LEU A 223 1.02 10.83 3.83
N ARG A 224 0.62 11.47 2.72
CA ARG A 224 1.36 11.43 1.45
C ARG A 224 1.74 12.80 0.90
N GLY A 225 1.59 13.86 1.70
CA GLY A 225 1.69 15.25 1.26
C GLY A 225 0.50 15.71 0.43
N ALA A 226 0.52 16.95 0.03
CA ALA A 226 -0.55 17.63 -0.70
C ALA A 226 -0.02 18.40 -1.90
N VAL A 227 -0.93 18.87 -2.75
CA VAL A 227 -0.65 19.84 -3.83
C VAL A 227 -1.53 21.06 -3.60
N ASN A 228 -0.91 22.23 -3.52
CA ASN A 228 -1.67 23.46 -3.41
C ASN A 228 -2.27 23.91 -4.76
N LYS A 229 -3.10 24.97 -4.72
CA LYS A 229 -3.74 25.53 -5.93
C LYS A 229 -2.78 26.04 -7.00
N HIS A 230 -1.50 26.19 -6.69
CA HIS A 230 -0.45 26.61 -7.62
C HIS A 230 0.37 25.41 -8.17
N GLY A 231 0.02 24.17 -7.81
CA GLY A 231 0.73 22.96 -8.23
C GLY A 231 1.98 22.61 -7.41
N ASN A 232 2.25 23.34 -6.32
CA ASN A 232 3.40 23.07 -5.46
C ASN A 232 3.10 21.96 -4.48
N SER A 233 4.07 21.07 -4.25
CA SER A 233 4.00 20.04 -3.21
C SER A 233 4.10 20.67 -1.83
N LEU A 234 3.24 20.22 -0.93
CA LEU A 234 3.22 20.55 0.48
C LEU A 234 3.41 19.27 1.27
N PRO A 235 4.53 19.08 1.96
CA PRO A 235 4.73 17.93 2.84
C PRO A 235 3.77 17.99 4.05
N ASN A 236 3.48 16.83 4.65
CA ASN A 236 2.64 16.72 5.86
C ASN A 236 3.15 15.62 6.80
N TYR A 237 4.47 15.53 6.98
CA TYR A 237 5.14 14.54 7.84
C TYR A 237 5.96 15.18 8.96
N HIS A 238 6.01 16.52 9.04
CA HIS A 238 6.77 17.21 10.07
C HIS A 238 6.13 17.00 11.46
N TYR A 239 6.88 17.30 12.50
CA TYR A 239 6.45 17.12 13.88
C TYR A 239 5.08 17.77 14.17
N GLU A 240 4.87 18.97 13.65
CA GLU A 240 3.63 19.75 13.80
C GLU A 240 2.45 19.09 13.05
N ASP A 241 2.69 18.55 11.86
CA ASP A 241 1.68 17.84 11.07
C ASP A 241 1.21 16.55 11.79
N LEU A 242 2.15 15.82 12.39
CA LEU A 242 1.87 14.59 13.13
C LEU A 242 1.09 14.88 14.42
N ASN A 243 1.42 15.96 15.14
CA ASN A 243 0.65 16.41 16.30
C ASN A 243 -0.76 16.85 15.90
N LEU A 244 -0.90 17.63 14.83
CA LEU A 244 -2.21 18.04 14.32
C LEU A 244 -3.07 16.83 13.94
N LEU A 245 -2.48 15.81 13.32
CA LEU A 245 -3.20 14.56 13.02
C LEU A 245 -3.65 13.86 14.30
N LEU A 246 -2.80 13.79 15.32
CA LEU A 246 -3.11 13.17 16.61
C LEU A 246 -4.27 13.88 17.30
N GLU A 247 -4.25 15.23 17.36
CA GLU A 247 -5.35 16.04 17.90
C GLU A 247 -6.66 15.71 17.18
N LYS A 248 -6.64 15.67 15.84
CA LYS A 248 -7.82 15.35 15.03
C LYS A 248 -8.31 13.91 15.19
N TYR A 249 -7.44 12.96 15.53
CA TYR A 249 -7.85 11.60 15.90
C TYR A 249 -8.63 11.61 17.24
N HIS A 250 -8.14 12.38 18.22
CA HIS A 250 -8.80 12.49 19.53
C HIS A 250 -10.14 13.21 19.50
N GLU A 251 -10.36 14.09 18.51
CA GLU A 251 -11.65 14.78 18.29
C GLU A 251 -12.75 13.84 17.76
N ARG A 252 -12.39 12.60 17.36
CA ARG A 252 -13.28 11.64 16.73
C ARG A 252 -13.32 10.35 17.51
N ASP A 253 -14.45 9.65 17.43
CA ASP A 253 -14.61 8.30 17.99
C ASP A 253 -14.01 7.26 17.02
N LEU A 254 -12.67 7.25 16.93
CA LEU A 254 -11.89 6.33 16.11
C LEU A 254 -11.11 5.36 16.99
N VAL A 255 -11.13 4.09 16.63
CA VAL A 255 -10.36 3.06 17.35
C VAL A 255 -8.96 2.89 16.72
N ASN A 256 -8.00 2.42 17.53
CA ASN A 256 -6.64 2.13 17.08
C ASN A 256 -5.98 3.27 16.28
N PRO A 257 -5.79 4.49 16.86
CA PRO A 257 -5.16 5.59 16.16
C PRO A 257 -3.82 5.17 15.57
N ALA A 258 -3.69 5.28 14.25
CA ALA A 258 -2.49 4.87 13.54
C ALA A 258 -2.28 5.69 12.27
N CYS A 259 -1.02 5.91 11.96
CA CYS A 259 -0.57 6.60 10.75
C CYS A 259 0.59 5.85 10.11
N ILE A 260 0.54 5.67 8.82
CA ILE A 260 1.69 5.34 7.96
C ILE A 260 2.10 6.62 7.23
N VAL A 261 3.39 6.94 7.19
CA VAL A 261 3.88 8.09 6.43
C VAL A 261 4.49 7.62 5.12
N ASP A 262 3.90 8.06 4.02
CA ASP A 262 4.43 7.85 2.67
C ASP A 262 5.57 8.85 2.44
N ALA A 263 6.80 8.36 2.39
CA ALA A 263 8.01 9.17 2.28
C ALA A 263 8.24 9.73 0.88
N ASN A 264 7.50 9.25 -0.13
CA ASN A 264 7.59 9.75 -1.50
C ASN A 264 6.45 10.73 -1.84
N HIS A 265 5.91 10.66 -3.05
CA HIS A 265 4.81 11.49 -3.57
C HIS A 265 5.03 12.99 -3.28
N ASN A 266 4.05 13.67 -2.68
CA ASN A 266 4.16 15.10 -2.39
C ASN A 266 4.96 15.41 -1.11
N ASN A 267 5.23 14.44 -0.26
CA ASN A 267 6.13 14.58 0.88
C ASN A 267 7.59 14.81 0.42
N SER A 268 8.02 14.13 -0.64
CA SER A 268 9.35 14.32 -1.26
C SER A 268 9.34 15.36 -2.40
N GLY A 269 8.17 15.86 -2.81
CA GLY A 269 8.01 16.61 -4.06
C GLY A 269 8.38 15.76 -5.28
N LYS A 270 8.21 14.44 -5.20
CA LYS A 270 8.58 13.43 -6.20
C LYS A 270 10.09 13.31 -6.47
N LYS A 271 10.90 13.78 -5.54
CA LYS A 271 12.36 13.61 -5.54
C LYS A 271 12.69 12.39 -4.68
N PHE A 272 12.88 11.24 -5.32
CA PHE A 272 12.98 9.95 -4.64
C PHE A 272 14.11 9.89 -3.61
N GLU A 273 15.21 10.60 -3.83
CA GLU A 273 16.36 10.66 -2.93
C GLU A 273 16.01 11.30 -1.57
N GLN A 274 14.96 12.14 -1.53
CA GLN A 274 14.50 12.77 -0.30
C GLN A 274 13.84 11.80 0.67
N GLN A 275 13.42 10.62 0.21
CA GLN A 275 12.78 9.61 1.07
C GLN A 275 13.66 9.25 2.27
N ILE A 276 14.98 9.12 2.07
CA ILE A 276 15.94 8.80 3.15
C ILE A 276 15.93 9.88 4.23
N ARG A 277 16.00 11.15 3.84
CA ARG A 277 15.94 12.27 4.79
C ARG A 277 14.61 12.33 5.54
N ILE A 278 13.52 12.16 4.80
CA ILE A 278 12.16 12.20 5.35
C ILE A 278 11.97 11.10 6.40
N VAL A 279 12.38 9.87 6.09
CA VAL A 279 12.32 8.75 7.04
C VAL A 279 13.12 9.06 8.31
N LYS A 280 14.33 9.61 8.19
CA LYS A 280 15.16 10.02 9.34
C LYS A 280 14.48 11.09 10.20
N GLU A 281 13.79 12.05 9.59
CA GLU A 281 13.05 13.11 10.28
C GLU A 281 11.84 12.54 11.04
N ILE A 282 11.11 11.59 10.42
CA ILE A 282 10.00 10.88 11.07
C ILE A 282 10.50 10.11 12.31
N MET A 283 11.62 9.37 12.17
CA MET A 283 12.20 8.63 13.31
C MET A 283 12.67 9.59 14.41
N HIS A 284 13.18 10.77 14.05
CA HIS A 284 13.50 11.80 15.03
C HIS A 284 12.26 12.31 15.77
N SER A 285 11.18 12.62 15.06
CA SER A 285 9.91 13.06 15.66
C SER A 285 9.32 12.00 16.61
N ARG A 286 9.41 10.70 16.25
CA ARG A 286 9.01 9.58 17.12
C ARG A 286 9.82 9.52 18.41
N LYS A 287 11.11 9.86 18.38
CA LYS A 287 11.96 9.91 19.58
C LYS A 287 11.66 11.10 20.49
N LEU A 288 11.13 12.19 19.95
CA LEU A 288 10.80 13.40 20.71
C LEU A 288 9.46 13.30 21.45
N SER A 289 8.52 12.49 20.96
CA SER A 289 7.15 12.40 21.50
C SER A 289 6.67 10.95 21.55
N ASN A 290 6.28 10.51 22.75
CA ASN A 290 5.66 9.20 22.94
C ASN A 290 4.32 9.09 22.20
N ASP A 291 3.57 10.18 22.07
CA ASP A 291 2.29 10.19 21.39
C ASP A 291 2.48 10.02 19.87
N ILE A 292 3.47 10.73 19.29
CA ILE A 292 3.87 10.52 17.89
C ILE A 292 4.42 9.11 17.68
N HIS A 293 5.21 8.60 18.64
CA HIS A 293 5.69 7.21 18.61
C HIS A 293 4.53 6.22 18.55
N GLY A 294 3.51 6.44 19.36
CA GLY A 294 2.29 5.62 19.39
C GLY A 294 1.44 5.74 18.12
N LEU A 295 1.36 6.94 17.52
CA LEU A 295 0.55 7.21 16.32
C LEU A 295 1.21 6.66 15.05
N VAL A 296 2.50 6.96 14.83
CA VAL A 296 3.21 6.61 13.59
C VAL A 296 3.70 5.17 13.66
N LYS A 297 2.93 4.26 13.10
CA LYS A 297 3.19 2.81 13.11
C LYS A 297 4.16 2.35 12.04
N GLY A 298 4.44 3.18 11.03
CA GLY A 298 5.33 2.80 9.95
C GLY A 298 5.50 3.85 8.86
N VAL A 299 6.30 3.49 7.87
CA VAL A 299 6.56 4.29 6.67
C VAL A 299 6.29 3.49 5.39
N MET A 300 5.99 4.22 4.31
CA MET A 300 5.87 3.68 2.97
C MET A 300 6.98 4.27 2.10
N ILE A 301 7.74 3.42 1.41
CA ILE A 301 8.93 3.77 0.64
C ILE A 301 8.80 3.22 -0.78
N GLU A 302 8.98 4.06 -1.79
CA GLU A 302 9.09 3.63 -3.17
C GLU A 302 10.55 3.30 -3.51
N SER A 303 10.80 2.03 -3.78
CA SER A 303 12.11 1.44 -4.00
C SER A 303 12.05 0.31 -5.03
N TYR A 304 13.09 0.16 -5.83
CA TYR A 304 13.24 -0.96 -6.76
C TYR A 304 14.69 -1.43 -6.82
N LEU A 305 15.03 -2.31 -7.77
CA LEU A 305 16.41 -2.80 -7.93
C LEU A 305 17.35 -1.67 -8.38
N GLU A 306 16.91 -0.87 -9.37
CA GLU A 306 17.62 0.28 -9.92
C GLU A 306 16.95 1.59 -9.51
N GLU A 307 17.75 2.62 -9.25
CA GLU A 307 17.24 3.93 -8.85
C GLU A 307 16.60 4.71 -10.00
N GLY A 308 15.70 5.64 -9.65
CA GLY A 308 15.03 6.53 -10.59
C GLY A 308 13.86 5.89 -11.31
N CYS A 309 13.62 6.34 -12.54
CA CYS A 309 12.59 5.80 -13.43
C CYS A 309 13.08 5.78 -14.88
N GLN A 310 12.34 5.06 -15.72
CA GLN A 310 12.57 4.94 -17.16
C GLN A 310 11.28 5.13 -17.93
N LYS A 311 11.36 5.33 -19.23
CA LYS A 311 10.20 5.28 -20.14
C LYS A 311 9.88 3.84 -20.49
N ILE A 312 8.62 3.56 -20.80
CA ILE A 312 8.21 2.28 -21.39
C ILE A 312 9.01 2.08 -22.69
N GLY A 313 9.58 0.88 -22.87
CA GLY A 313 10.42 0.53 -24.03
C GLY A 313 11.92 0.74 -23.83
N GLU A 314 12.38 1.29 -22.70
CA GLU A 314 13.84 1.38 -22.40
C GLU A 314 14.42 0.06 -21.84
N HIS A 315 13.58 -0.81 -21.30
CA HIS A 315 13.89 -2.19 -20.87
C HIS A 315 15.04 -2.33 -19.86
N ILE A 316 15.28 -1.32 -19.01
CA ILE A 316 16.24 -1.44 -17.91
C ILE A 316 15.61 -2.31 -16.83
N TYR A 317 16.17 -3.49 -16.60
CA TYR A 317 15.65 -4.48 -15.65
C TYR A 317 15.60 -3.90 -14.23
N GLY A 318 14.46 -4.04 -13.55
CA GLY A 318 14.27 -3.59 -12.17
C GLY A 318 14.28 -2.08 -11.97
N LYS A 319 14.06 -1.30 -13.04
CA LYS A 319 13.90 0.17 -12.98
C LYS A 319 12.44 0.55 -13.20
N SER A 320 11.91 1.44 -12.36
CA SER A 320 10.49 1.83 -12.39
C SER A 320 10.08 2.46 -13.73
N ILE A 321 8.95 2.04 -14.30
CA ILE A 321 8.31 2.66 -15.49
C ILE A 321 7.24 3.71 -15.11
N THR A 322 7.17 4.08 -13.84
CA THR A 322 6.23 5.08 -13.31
C THR A 322 6.96 6.15 -12.51
N ASP A 323 6.65 6.39 -11.23
CA ASP A 323 7.39 7.38 -10.44
C ASP A 323 8.77 6.83 -10.03
N SER A 324 9.74 7.72 -9.86
CA SER A 324 11.12 7.38 -9.51
C SER A 324 11.21 6.74 -8.13
N CYS A 325 12.05 5.71 -8.01
CA CYS A 325 12.26 4.89 -6.81
C CYS A 325 13.69 5.02 -6.28
N LEU A 326 13.89 4.74 -4.98
CA LEU A 326 15.21 4.44 -4.44
C LEU A 326 15.77 3.17 -5.08
N GLY A 327 17.06 3.08 -5.27
CA GLY A 327 17.76 1.85 -5.64
C GLY A 327 17.93 0.90 -4.45
N TRP A 328 18.32 -0.34 -4.75
CA TRP A 328 18.45 -1.39 -3.72
C TRP A 328 19.43 -1.04 -2.62
N ASN A 329 20.62 -0.55 -2.96
CA ASN A 329 21.68 -0.28 -1.98
C ASN A 329 21.25 0.75 -0.93
N ASP A 330 20.62 1.84 -1.35
CA ASP A 330 20.11 2.87 -0.45
C ASP A 330 18.96 2.35 0.40
N THR A 331 18.12 1.50 -0.19
CA THR A 331 17.01 0.87 0.53
C THR A 331 17.51 -0.08 1.62
N GLU A 332 18.45 -0.97 1.30
CA GLU A 332 19.03 -1.89 2.28
C GLU A 332 19.66 -1.13 3.45
N ALA A 333 20.46 -0.09 3.16
CA ALA A 333 21.06 0.76 4.18
C ALA A 333 20.01 1.47 5.05
N LEU A 334 18.91 1.95 4.43
CA LEU A 334 17.81 2.59 5.15
C LEU A 334 17.06 1.63 6.06
N LEU A 335 16.86 0.37 5.65
CA LEU A 335 16.23 -0.65 6.47
C LEU A 335 17.06 -1.00 7.71
N TYR A 336 18.38 -1.13 7.60
CA TYR A 336 19.26 -1.30 8.77
C TYR A 336 19.24 -0.07 9.68
N TYR A 337 19.28 1.14 9.11
CA TYR A 337 19.15 2.36 9.91
C TYR A 337 17.83 2.39 10.70
N LEU A 338 16.71 2.00 10.10
CA LEU A 338 15.42 1.92 10.77
C LEU A 338 15.45 0.92 11.93
N ALA A 339 16.03 -0.26 11.71
CA ALA A 339 16.20 -1.26 12.77
C ALA A 339 17.08 -0.78 13.92
N ASP A 340 18.11 0.04 13.64
CA ASP A 340 18.95 0.64 14.68
C ASP A 340 18.23 1.75 15.46
N CYS A 341 17.17 2.33 14.90
CA CYS A 341 16.37 3.37 15.55
C CYS A 341 15.32 2.81 16.51
N GLU A 342 14.81 1.60 16.26
CA GLU A 342 13.85 0.83 17.06
C GLU A 342 14.60 -0.15 18.01
#